data_8bfd51f2a1eb74217e4599ceabd4d3f6
#
_entry.id   8bfd51f2a1eb74217e4599ceabd4d3f6
#
_cell.length_a   1.000
_cell.length_b   1.000
_cell.length_c   1.000
_cell.angle_alpha   90.00
_cell.angle_beta   90.00
_cell.angle_gamma   90.00
#
_symmetry.space_group_name_H-M   'P 1'
#
loop_
_entity.id
_entity.type
_entity.pdbx_description
1 polymer ?
#
loop_
_entity_poly.entity_id
_entity_poly.type
_entity_poly.pdbx_seq_one_letter_code
_entity_poly.pdbx_strand_id
1 'polypeptide(L)'
;MKHILLDTHAWAWSLTADARLSAAAVAAMEQAETVSISAISLFEIGQKVRLGKWPEMEPFLSRLIGLADEQGGRLLETSAEACLLAATLEWAHRDPFDRFIAATAITRGLTLISADTAFDALTTDPSWPGRLW
;
A
#
# COMPACT_ATOMS: atom_id res chain seq x y z
N MET A 1 8.76 9.74 -10.40
CA MET A 1 8.41 8.83 -9.30
C MET A 1 9.49 7.81 -9.08
N LYS A 2 10.42 8.14 -8.21
CA LYS A 2 11.55 7.25 -7.92
C LYS A 2 11.24 6.27 -6.79
N HIS A 3 10.43 6.69 -5.83
CA HIS A 3 10.14 5.93 -4.62
C HIS A 3 8.63 5.84 -4.44
N ILE A 4 8.11 4.63 -4.50
CA ILE A 4 6.67 4.38 -4.47
C ILE A 4 6.29 3.44 -3.33
N LEU A 5 5.05 3.58 -2.87
CA LEU A 5 4.42 2.69 -1.91
C LEU A 5 3.21 2.04 -2.57
N LEU A 6 3.12 0.73 -2.54
CA LEU A 6 1.94 0.02 -3.01
C LEU A 6 0.91 -0.04 -1.87
N ASP A 7 -0.36 0.25 -2.17
CA ASP A 7 -1.38 -0.11 -1.22
C ASP A 7 -1.60 -1.64 -1.23
N THR A 8 -2.41 -2.12 -0.32
CA THR A 8 -2.59 -3.56 -0.13
C THR A 8 -3.12 -4.24 -1.38
N HIS A 9 -4.11 -3.65 -2.07
CA HIS A 9 -4.68 -4.25 -3.27
C HIS A 9 -3.71 -4.18 -4.45
N ALA A 10 -3.00 -3.07 -4.64
CA ALA A 10 -2.02 -2.97 -5.71
C ALA A 10 -0.94 -4.04 -5.57
N TRP A 11 -0.47 -4.27 -4.34
CA TRP A 11 0.50 -5.34 -4.10
C TRP A 11 -0.10 -6.73 -4.36
N ALA A 12 -1.28 -7.01 -3.81
CA ALA A 12 -1.96 -8.30 -4.02
C ALA A 12 -2.19 -8.58 -5.50
N TRP A 13 -2.62 -7.59 -6.26
CA TRP A 13 -2.84 -7.74 -7.70
C TRP A 13 -1.53 -7.95 -8.47
N SER A 14 -0.43 -7.41 -8.00
CA SER A 14 0.88 -7.70 -8.60
C SER A 14 1.31 -9.15 -8.40
N LEU A 15 0.93 -9.76 -7.28
CA LEU A 15 1.24 -11.16 -6.97
C LEU A 15 0.42 -12.14 -7.79
N THR A 16 -0.80 -11.75 -8.15
CA THR A 16 -1.75 -12.62 -8.87
C THR A 16 -1.84 -12.30 -10.37
N ALA A 17 -1.05 -11.34 -10.85
CA ALA A 17 -1.14 -10.82 -12.23
C ALA A 17 -2.59 -10.42 -12.60
N ASP A 18 -3.28 -9.78 -11.66
CA ASP A 18 -4.68 -9.40 -11.81
C ASP A 18 -4.82 -8.25 -12.82
N ALA A 19 -5.79 -8.38 -13.74
CA ALA A 19 -6.05 -7.39 -14.79
C ALA A 19 -6.50 -6.02 -14.26
N ARG A 20 -6.94 -5.95 -12.99
CA ARG A 20 -7.29 -4.67 -12.35
C ARG A 20 -6.09 -3.77 -12.09
N LEU A 21 -4.88 -4.34 -12.06
CA LEU A 21 -3.66 -3.55 -11.96
C LEU A 21 -3.46 -2.76 -13.24
N SER A 22 -3.49 -1.42 -13.16
CA SER A 22 -3.43 -0.57 -14.34
C SER A 22 -2.07 -0.61 -15.03
N ALA A 23 -2.06 -0.29 -16.33
CA ALA A 23 -0.81 -0.18 -17.08
C ALA A 23 0.13 0.88 -16.48
N ALA A 24 -0.44 2.00 -15.99
CA ALA A 24 0.34 3.04 -15.34
C ALA A 24 0.98 2.55 -14.03
N ALA A 25 0.24 1.77 -13.25
CA ALA A 25 0.77 1.18 -12.02
C ALA A 25 1.91 0.19 -12.32
N VAL A 26 1.73 -0.67 -13.31
CA VAL A 26 2.78 -1.62 -13.74
C VAL A 26 4.03 -0.85 -14.18
N ALA A 27 3.87 0.17 -15.01
CA ALA A 27 4.99 0.99 -15.47
C ALA A 27 5.72 1.67 -14.30
N ALA A 28 4.97 2.19 -13.33
CA ALA A 28 5.55 2.81 -12.14
C ALA A 28 6.38 1.81 -11.33
N MET A 29 5.86 0.59 -11.15
CA MET A 29 6.59 -0.47 -10.44
C MET A 29 7.87 -0.87 -11.15
N GLU A 30 7.85 -0.96 -12.47
CA GLU A 30 9.03 -1.34 -13.28
C GLU A 30 10.10 -0.26 -13.28
N GLN A 31 9.72 1.01 -13.23
CA GLN A 31 10.62 2.15 -13.36
C GLN A 31 11.10 2.72 -12.03
N ALA A 32 10.45 2.40 -10.91
CA ALA A 32 10.80 2.95 -9.61
C ALA A 32 12.17 2.48 -9.14
N GLU A 33 12.90 3.37 -8.48
CA GLU A 33 14.14 2.99 -7.79
C GLU A 33 13.86 2.12 -6.58
N THR A 34 12.79 2.41 -5.85
CA THR A 34 12.33 1.60 -4.72
C THR A 34 10.83 1.38 -4.78
N VAL A 35 10.41 0.15 -4.53
CA VAL A 35 9.02 -0.23 -4.37
C VAL A 35 8.84 -0.70 -2.93
N SER A 36 8.02 -0.01 -2.18
CA SER A 36 7.80 -0.30 -0.77
C SER A 36 6.40 -0.86 -0.52
N ILE A 37 6.30 -1.71 0.47
CA ILE A 37 5.05 -2.33 0.94
C ILE A 37 5.03 -2.13 2.45
N SER A 38 3.91 -1.64 2.99
CA SER A 38 3.77 -1.49 4.43
C SER A 38 3.55 -2.85 5.11
N ALA A 39 4.18 -3.06 6.25
CA ALA A 39 3.90 -4.23 7.08
C ALA A 39 2.42 -4.34 7.46
N ILE A 40 1.69 -3.22 7.50
CA ILE A 40 0.25 -3.23 7.77
C ILE A 40 -0.53 -3.98 6.69
N SER A 41 -0.02 -4.03 5.45
CA SER A 41 -0.63 -4.81 4.37
C SER A 41 -0.58 -6.31 4.65
N LEU A 42 0.47 -6.79 5.32
CA LEU A 42 0.54 -8.19 5.77
C LEU A 42 -0.59 -8.50 6.76
N PHE A 43 -0.81 -7.59 7.69
CA PHE A 43 -1.90 -7.74 8.67
C PHE A 43 -3.27 -7.70 7.98
N GLU A 44 -3.49 -6.75 7.08
CA GLU A 44 -4.76 -6.64 6.36
C GLU A 44 -5.07 -7.91 5.57
N ILE A 45 -4.12 -8.40 4.80
CA ILE A 45 -4.30 -9.63 4.01
C ILE A 45 -4.58 -10.82 4.93
N GLY A 46 -3.73 -11.00 5.96
CA GLY A 46 -3.87 -12.10 6.90
C GLY A 46 -5.21 -12.10 7.63
N GLN A 47 -5.66 -10.93 8.08
CA GLN A 47 -6.94 -10.79 8.75
C GLN A 47 -8.11 -11.10 7.82
N LYS A 48 -8.09 -10.60 6.59
CA LYS A 48 -9.15 -10.84 5.63
C LYS A 48 -9.22 -12.30 5.19
N VAL A 49 -8.09 -12.97 5.04
CA VAL A 49 -8.04 -14.41 4.77
C VAL A 49 -8.66 -15.17 5.95
N ARG A 50 -8.23 -14.86 7.18
CA ARG A 50 -8.76 -15.52 8.39
C ARG A 50 -10.27 -15.37 8.52
N LEU A 51 -10.80 -14.20 8.15
CA LEU A 51 -12.23 -13.90 8.21
C LEU A 51 -13.02 -14.42 7.00
N GLY A 52 -12.37 -15.09 6.04
CA GLY A 52 -13.02 -15.60 4.84
C GLY A 52 -13.41 -14.51 3.83
N LYS A 53 -12.84 -13.32 3.96
CA LYS A 53 -13.17 -12.15 3.10
C LYS A 53 -12.25 -12.00 1.89
N TRP A 54 -11.13 -12.73 1.85
CA TRP A 54 -10.18 -12.66 0.75
C TRP A 54 -9.57 -14.03 0.45
N PRO A 55 -10.40 -15.00 0.02
CA PRO A 55 -9.94 -16.38 -0.20
C PRO A 55 -8.87 -16.49 -1.28
N GLU A 56 -8.84 -15.59 -2.26
CA GLU A 56 -7.85 -15.60 -3.34
C GLU A 56 -6.41 -15.42 -2.83
N MET A 57 -6.24 -14.80 -1.67
CA MET A 57 -4.92 -14.57 -1.07
C MET A 57 -4.46 -15.70 -0.15
N GLU A 58 -5.31 -16.65 0.17
CA GLU A 58 -4.95 -17.77 1.06
C GLU A 58 -3.70 -18.53 0.58
N PRO A 59 -3.57 -18.90 -0.70
CA PRO A 59 -2.38 -19.63 -1.18
C PRO A 59 -1.07 -18.88 -1.01
N PHE A 60 -1.11 -17.56 -0.89
CA PHE A 60 0.07 -16.70 -0.79
C PHE A 60 0.47 -16.39 0.64
N LEU A 61 -0.41 -16.62 1.61
CA LEU A 61 -0.30 -16.08 2.96
C LEU A 61 1.03 -16.45 3.65
N SER A 62 1.43 -17.72 3.59
CA SER A 62 2.68 -18.19 4.21
C SER A 62 3.93 -17.71 3.48
N ARG A 63 3.79 -17.14 2.29
CA ARG A 63 4.89 -16.75 1.41
C ARG A 63 5.02 -15.25 1.23
N LEU A 64 4.14 -14.44 1.83
CA LEU A 64 4.05 -13.00 1.54
C LEU A 64 5.37 -12.27 1.78
N ILE A 65 6.05 -12.54 2.88
CA ILE A 65 7.33 -11.90 3.20
C ILE A 65 8.39 -12.28 2.15
N GLY A 66 8.49 -13.57 1.83
CA GLY A 66 9.42 -14.04 0.81
C GLY A 66 9.11 -13.50 -0.57
N LEU A 67 7.82 -13.38 -0.93
CA LEU A 67 7.40 -12.83 -2.21
C LEU A 67 7.75 -11.35 -2.35
N ALA A 68 7.60 -10.57 -1.28
CA ALA A 68 8.04 -9.18 -1.29
C ALA A 68 9.53 -9.07 -1.56
N ASP A 69 10.34 -9.91 -0.92
CA ASP A 69 11.77 -9.97 -1.12
C ASP A 69 12.14 -10.40 -2.54
N GLU A 70 11.50 -11.44 -3.06
CA GLU A 70 11.70 -11.92 -4.44
C GLU A 70 11.39 -10.85 -5.49
N GLN A 71 10.40 -9.98 -5.22
CA GLN A 71 10.07 -8.87 -6.09
C GLN A 71 11.05 -7.69 -5.99
N GLY A 72 12.02 -7.77 -5.08
CA GLY A 72 12.92 -6.65 -4.78
C GLY A 72 12.23 -5.53 -4.01
N GLY A 73 11.08 -5.80 -3.39
CA GLY A 73 10.34 -4.84 -2.60
C GLY A 73 10.92 -4.65 -1.21
N ARG A 74 10.59 -3.50 -0.62
CA ARG A 74 10.96 -3.17 0.76
C ARG A 74 9.72 -3.26 1.65
N LEU A 75 9.78 -4.13 2.65
CA LEU A 75 8.76 -4.15 3.70
C LEU A 75 9.10 -3.08 4.75
N LEU A 76 8.19 -2.13 4.91
CA LEU A 76 8.35 -1.02 5.85
C LEU A 76 7.57 -1.28 7.12
N GLU A 77 8.25 -1.21 8.24
CA GLU A 77 7.58 -1.22 9.54
C GLU A 77 6.81 0.09 9.73
N THR A 78 5.69 0.02 10.45
CA THR A 78 4.92 1.21 10.78
C THR A 78 5.57 1.92 11.97
N SER A 79 6.12 3.12 11.73
CA SER A 79 6.78 3.89 12.76
C SER A 79 5.78 4.46 13.78
N ALA A 80 6.28 4.83 14.95
CA ALA A 80 5.46 5.53 15.94
C ALA A 80 4.89 6.83 15.38
N GLU A 81 5.67 7.58 14.60
CA GLU A 81 5.21 8.80 13.93
C GLU A 81 4.06 8.51 12.97
N ALA A 82 4.18 7.49 12.13
CA ALA A 82 3.13 7.10 11.22
C ALA A 82 1.86 6.63 11.94
N CYS A 83 1.99 5.92 13.05
CA CYS A 83 0.84 5.51 13.86
C CYS A 83 0.06 6.72 14.39
N LEU A 84 0.78 7.70 14.95
CA LEU A 84 0.13 8.89 15.50
C LEU A 84 -0.53 9.72 14.39
N LEU A 85 0.17 9.89 13.26
CA LEU A 85 -0.39 10.61 12.11
C LEU A 85 -1.62 9.88 11.55
N ALA A 86 -1.58 8.57 11.41
CA ALA A 86 -2.72 7.78 10.94
C ALA A 86 -3.97 8.02 11.80
N ALA A 87 -3.78 8.12 13.13
CA ALA A 87 -4.86 8.34 14.07
C ALA A 87 -5.44 9.75 13.96
N THR A 88 -4.60 10.76 13.72
CA THR A 88 -4.97 12.18 13.83
C THR A 88 -5.16 12.88 12.49
N LEU A 89 -4.81 12.24 11.37
CA LEU A 89 -4.93 12.81 10.03
C LEU A 89 -6.37 13.27 9.76
N GLU A 90 -6.55 14.52 9.38
CA GLU A 90 -7.85 15.07 9.02
C GLU A 90 -8.28 14.57 7.66
N TRP A 91 -9.04 13.51 7.70
CA TRP A 91 -9.53 12.78 6.54
C TRP A 91 -10.76 11.97 6.96
N ALA A 92 -11.86 12.13 6.25
CA ALA A 92 -13.13 11.48 6.59
C ALA A 92 -13.10 9.96 6.46
N HIS A 93 -12.12 9.42 5.72
CA HIS A 93 -11.97 8.00 5.48
C HIS A 93 -11.63 7.26 6.78
N ARG A 94 -12.42 6.23 7.11
CA ARG A 94 -12.35 5.54 8.41
C ARG A 94 -11.55 4.26 8.40
N ASP A 95 -11.26 3.71 7.22
CA ASP A 95 -10.51 2.45 7.12
C ASP A 95 -9.12 2.61 7.76
N PRO A 96 -8.85 1.91 8.87
CA PRO A 96 -7.57 2.06 9.56
C PRO A 96 -6.38 1.63 8.71
N PHE A 97 -6.54 0.64 7.86
CA PHE A 97 -5.44 0.19 6.99
C PHE A 97 -5.04 1.28 6.01
N ASP A 98 -6.00 1.92 5.37
CA ASP A 98 -5.74 3.02 4.45
C ASP A 98 -5.16 4.23 5.18
N ARG A 99 -5.58 4.50 6.41
CA ARG A 99 -5.03 5.58 7.22
C ARG A 99 -3.55 5.34 7.54
N PHE A 100 -3.17 4.11 7.89
CA PHE A 100 -1.75 3.75 8.09
C PHE A 100 -0.94 3.88 6.81
N ILE A 101 -1.49 3.45 5.68
CA ILE A 101 -0.82 3.55 4.38
C ILE A 101 -0.60 5.01 4.00
N ALA A 102 -1.63 5.85 4.14
CA ALA A 102 -1.53 7.28 3.87
C ALA A 102 -0.47 7.94 4.76
N ALA A 103 -0.46 7.64 6.05
CA ALA A 103 0.52 8.18 6.99
C ALA A 103 1.96 7.76 6.61
N THR A 104 2.14 6.52 6.17
CA THR A 104 3.45 6.04 5.70
C THR A 104 3.90 6.78 4.45
N ALA A 105 3.00 6.98 3.48
CA ALA A 105 3.30 7.75 2.28
C ALA A 105 3.76 9.18 2.63
N ILE A 106 3.04 9.83 3.55
CA ILE A 106 3.37 11.20 3.98
C ILE A 106 4.71 11.25 4.72
N THR A 107 4.90 10.40 5.72
CA THR A 107 6.11 10.47 6.57
C THR A 107 7.38 10.08 5.82
N ARG A 108 7.27 9.26 4.78
CA ARG A 108 8.41 8.78 4.01
C ARG A 108 8.55 9.43 2.63
N GLY A 109 7.60 10.28 2.23
CA GLY A 109 7.64 10.95 0.93
C GLY A 109 7.50 9.98 -0.25
N LEU A 110 6.61 8.99 -0.15
CA LEU A 110 6.41 7.96 -1.16
C LEU A 110 5.12 8.22 -1.95
N THR A 111 5.22 8.24 -3.28
CA THR A 111 4.03 8.28 -4.13
C THR A 111 3.24 6.98 -3.95
N LEU A 112 1.94 7.11 -3.69
CA LEU A 112 1.07 5.96 -3.45
C LEU A 112 0.55 5.40 -4.78
N ILE A 113 0.70 4.10 -4.96
CA ILE A 113 0.07 3.35 -6.07
C ILE A 113 -1.20 2.71 -5.52
N SER A 114 -2.34 3.22 -5.94
CA SER A 114 -3.66 2.79 -5.45
C SER A 114 -4.76 3.12 -6.46
N ALA A 115 -5.70 2.20 -6.62
CA ALA A 115 -6.92 2.42 -7.40
C ALA A 115 -7.95 3.26 -6.64
N ASP A 116 -7.81 3.40 -5.32
CA ASP A 116 -8.82 4.02 -4.47
C ASP A 116 -8.73 5.55 -4.51
N THR A 117 -9.74 6.17 -5.12
CA THR A 117 -9.82 7.63 -5.23
C THR A 117 -10.09 8.33 -3.90
N ALA A 118 -10.42 7.61 -2.83
CA ALA A 118 -10.58 8.20 -1.50
C ALA A 118 -9.32 8.93 -1.03
N PHE A 119 -8.13 8.48 -1.46
CA PHE A 119 -6.86 9.14 -1.15
C PHE A 119 -6.74 10.54 -1.77
N ASP A 120 -7.50 10.86 -2.81
CA ASP A 120 -7.41 12.15 -3.50
C ASP A 120 -7.87 13.31 -2.61
N ALA A 121 -8.67 13.06 -1.58
CA ALA A 121 -9.02 14.08 -0.60
C ALA A 121 -7.80 14.61 0.17
N LEU A 122 -6.71 13.87 0.21
CA LEU A 122 -5.47 14.25 0.88
C LEU A 122 -4.65 15.29 0.10
N THR A 123 -5.02 15.62 -1.13
CA THR A 123 -4.34 16.65 -1.92
C THR A 123 -4.36 18.03 -1.26
N THR A 124 -5.25 18.25 -0.30
CA THR A 124 -5.26 19.47 0.51
C THR A 124 -4.12 19.55 1.53
N ASP A 125 -3.49 18.42 1.85
CA ASP A 125 -2.30 18.37 2.70
C ASP A 125 -1.05 18.57 1.84
N PRO A 126 -0.25 19.63 2.10
CA PRO A 126 0.95 19.90 1.29
C PRO A 126 2.02 18.80 1.38
N SER A 127 1.96 17.95 2.40
CA SER A 127 2.88 16.81 2.57
C SER A 127 2.44 15.56 1.81
N TRP A 128 1.25 15.56 1.23
CA TRP A 128 0.75 14.40 0.49
C TRP A 128 1.52 14.22 -0.82
N PRO A 129 2.24 13.08 -1.00
CA PRO A 129 3.08 12.88 -2.20
C PRO A 129 2.29 12.60 -3.48
N GLY A 130 1.01 12.28 -3.37
CA GLY A 130 0.17 11.97 -4.52
C GLY A 130 -0.14 10.50 -4.68
N ARG A 131 -1.17 10.23 -5.47
CA ARG A 131 -1.63 8.90 -5.86
C ARG A 131 -1.49 8.74 -7.36
N LEU A 132 -1.11 7.54 -7.80
CA LEU A 132 -1.05 7.17 -9.21
C LEU A 132 -1.81 5.87 -9.44
N TRP A 133 -2.57 5.87 -10.52
CA TRP A 133 -3.24 4.64 -11.00
C TRP A 133 -3.50 4.68 -12.50
#